data_701eba30d20cf924c981fdf5ae35bbc5
#
_entry.id   701eba30d20cf924c981fdf5ae35bbc5
#
_cell.length_a   1.000
_cell.length_b   1.000
_cell.length_c   1.000
_cell.angle_alpha   90.00
_cell.angle_beta   90.00
_cell.angle_gamma   90.00
#
_symmetry.space_group_name_H-M   'P 1'
#
loop_
_entity.id
_entity.type
_entity.pdbx_description
1 polymer ?
#
loop_
_entity_poly.entity_id
_entity_poly.type
_entity_poly.pdbx_seq_one_letter_code
_entity_poly.pdbx_strand_id
1 'polypeptide(L)'
;RELLDEGFPVSDGEGGTRPVRPSDVVILLRSPNTVLRHYARTLGERDILWEAEGGGDFFGSTEISVALSLLQIVDNPRQDVALISVLRSPVYGFSADRLAEIRSASPDTDFYAALEADDGEDSRAFLAELDDLRFGSGDMSSHQLLWHIYDRTNLLGIFGAMEEGEARQGNLLALAELARQFEGAGHKGLFRFLTYLTRLRENGNTLTPPTPGRTGGGVRIMSIHKSKGLEFPVVLLCGLARRLNREDMNRPILFHPKLGVGPKGLDVERGIEYPILARMAVARQLEREMMAEELRLLYVAMTRAKEKLILSVALTGGGKDLEKLAGDSGYPVDPQVLLACQSVGQWVLLHALCRPEAGALRRAAGQEVAVPDAPLGPAWDIRFVDGTALTQAPPRRWMAPEREIEENEDGTDLTGLLRWTYPHGAEVAIPSKLTATQLKGRALDEEAAEEAPRPSRPLSFGRPRFAAEELGLTAAQRGTALH
;
A
#
# COMPACT_ATOMS: atom_id res chain seq x y z
N ARG A 1 -3.14 -27.28 -3.00
CA ARG A 1 -4.18 -28.26 -3.29
C ARG A 1 -3.60 -29.66 -3.19
N GLU A 2 -2.48 -29.97 -3.87
CA GLU A 2 -1.78 -31.26 -3.82
C GLU A 2 -1.64 -31.81 -2.40
N LEU A 3 -1.10 -31.01 -1.45
CA LEU A 3 -0.93 -31.43 -0.06
C LEU A 3 -2.26 -31.76 0.66
N LEU A 4 -3.33 -31.02 0.36
CA LEU A 4 -4.66 -31.23 0.93
C LEU A 4 -5.30 -32.49 0.36
N ASP A 5 -5.16 -32.72 -0.94
CA ASP A 5 -5.74 -33.87 -1.66
C ASP A 5 -5.00 -35.18 -1.32
N GLU A 6 -3.68 -35.13 -1.15
CA GLU A 6 -2.86 -36.26 -0.72
C GLU A 6 -2.93 -36.55 0.77
N GLY A 7 -3.51 -35.62 1.56
CA GLY A 7 -3.60 -35.76 3.01
C GLY A 7 -2.24 -35.77 3.69
N PHE A 8 -1.34 -34.84 3.34
CA PHE A 8 0.01 -34.74 3.93
C PHE A 8 -0.05 -34.88 5.47
N PRO A 9 0.71 -35.81 6.08
CA PRO A 9 0.66 -36.03 7.51
C PRO A 9 1.28 -34.87 8.28
N VAL A 10 0.56 -34.32 9.25
CA VAL A 10 1.02 -33.33 10.21
C VAL A 10 0.80 -33.84 11.64
N SER A 11 1.64 -33.40 12.56
CA SER A 11 1.50 -33.76 13.97
C SER A 11 0.15 -33.30 14.55
N ASP A 12 -0.48 -34.14 15.34
CA ASP A 12 -1.70 -33.81 16.07
C ASP A 12 -1.44 -33.12 17.43
N GLY A 13 -0.17 -33.06 17.85
CA GLY A 13 0.25 -32.48 19.13
C GLY A 13 0.18 -33.47 20.31
N GLU A 14 -0.39 -34.65 20.13
CA GLU A 14 -0.51 -35.72 21.13
C GLU A 14 0.41 -36.92 20.86
N GLY A 15 1.32 -36.78 19.90
CA GLY A 15 2.27 -37.80 19.48
C GLY A 15 1.81 -38.66 18.30
N GLY A 16 0.64 -38.38 17.74
CA GLY A 16 0.11 -38.95 16.51
C GLY A 16 0.28 -38.05 15.29
N THR A 17 -0.24 -38.49 14.16
CA THR A 17 -0.31 -37.72 12.92
C THR A 17 -1.72 -37.72 12.36
N ARG A 18 -2.11 -36.61 11.75
CA ARG A 18 -3.38 -36.43 11.05
C ARG A 18 -3.17 -35.80 9.67
N PRO A 19 -4.12 -35.94 8.74
CA PRO A 19 -4.08 -35.21 7.49
C PRO A 19 -4.05 -33.71 7.68
N VAL A 20 -3.28 -33.00 6.85
CA VAL A 20 -3.18 -31.53 6.84
C VAL A 20 -4.52 -30.89 6.52
N ARG A 21 -4.84 -29.81 7.21
CA ARG A 21 -6.01 -28.97 6.99
C ARG A 21 -5.59 -27.61 6.45
N PRO A 22 -6.46 -26.84 5.80
CA PRO A 22 -6.13 -25.48 5.38
C PRO A 22 -5.57 -24.59 6.49
N SER A 23 -6.09 -24.75 7.72
CA SER A 23 -5.63 -24.01 8.92
C SER A 23 -4.18 -24.31 9.35
N ASP A 24 -3.61 -25.43 8.92
CA ASP A 24 -2.23 -25.83 9.22
C ASP A 24 -1.23 -25.13 8.28
N VAL A 25 -1.73 -24.53 7.22
CA VAL A 25 -0.92 -23.93 6.15
C VAL A 25 -0.89 -22.43 6.30
N VAL A 26 0.32 -21.86 6.22
CA VAL A 26 0.50 -20.41 6.17
C VAL A 26 1.28 -19.99 4.92
N ILE A 27 0.84 -18.93 4.28
CA ILE A 27 1.57 -18.24 3.21
C ILE A 27 2.23 -17.01 3.82
N LEU A 28 3.55 -17.01 3.86
CA LEU A 28 4.36 -15.89 4.34
C LEU A 28 4.86 -15.03 3.18
N LEU A 29 4.65 -13.73 3.32
CA LEU A 29 5.03 -12.72 2.35
C LEU A 29 5.80 -11.59 3.03
N ARG A 30 6.74 -10.96 2.32
CA ARG A 30 7.44 -9.75 2.84
C ARG A 30 6.46 -8.58 3.01
N SER A 31 5.57 -8.38 2.04
CA SER A 31 4.54 -7.34 2.03
C SER A 31 3.27 -7.91 1.38
N PRO A 32 2.32 -8.43 2.16
CA PRO A 32 1.14 -9.09 1.62
C PRO A 32 0.17 -8.12 0.90
N ASN A 33 0.04 -6.88 1.36
CA ASN A 33 -1.01 -5.96 0.93
C ASN A 33 -1.11 -5.78 -0.60
N THR A 34 0.02 -5.71 -1.30
CA THR A 34 0.04 -5.49 -2.76
C THR A 34 -0.35 -6.72 -3.58
N VAL A 35 -0.19 -7.91 -3.03
CA VAL A 35 -0.37 -9.18 -3.76
C VAL A 35 -1.48 -10.06 -3.17
N LEU A 36 -2.04 -9.69 -2.04
CA LEU A 36 -3.05 -10.45 -1.30
C LEU A 36 -4.22 -10.87 -2.21
N ARG A 37 -4.77 -9.93 -2.99
CA ARG A 37 -5.88 -10.19 -3.92
C ARG A 37 -5.61 -11.32 -4.92
N HIS A 38 -4.35 -11.49 -5.35
CA HIS A 38 -4.00 -12.55 -6.30
C HIS A 38 -3.98 -13.92 -5.63
N TYR A 39 -3.46 -13.99 -4.41
CA TYR A 39 -3.48 -15.23 -3.63
C TYR A 39 -4.91 -15.59 -3.20
N ALA A 40 -5.67 -14.62 -2.70
CA ALA A 40 -7.07 -14.77 -2.30
C ALA A 40 -7.92 -15.33 -3.45
N ARG A 41 -7.82 -14.69 -4.62
CA ARG A 41 -8.51 -15.14 -5.82
C ARG A 41 -8.10 -16.55 -6.23
N THR A 42 -6.79 -16.87 -6.28
CA THR A 42 -6.29 -18.16 -6.69
C THR A 42 -6.71 -19.29 -5.73
N LEU A 43 -6.76 -18.99 -4.42
CA LEU A 43 -7.26 -19.94 -3.42
C LEU A 43 -8.77 -20.14 -3.56
N GLY A 44 -9.54 -19.05 -3.77
CA GLY A 44 -10.98 -19.11 -4.01
C GLY A 44 -11.35 -19.88 -5.27
N GLU A 45 -10.64 -19.68 -6.40
CA GLU A 45 -10.84 -20.44 -7.65
C GLU A 45 -10.60 -21.95 -7.47
N ARG A 46 -9.97 -22.36 -6.39
CA ARG A 46 -9.70 -23.78 -6.04
C ARG A 46 -10.49 -24.28 -4.84
N ASP A 47 -11.49 -23.52 -4.38
CA ASP A 47 -12.30 -23.83 -3.20
C ASP A 47 -11.48 -24.09 -1.94
N ILE A 48 -10.37 -23.35 -1.77
CA ILE A 48 -9.55 -23.39 -0.57
C ILE A 48 -9.91 -22.19 0.29
N LEU A 49 -10.40 -22.44 1.50
CA LEU A 49 -10.66 -21.40 2.48
C LEU A 49 -9.36 -20.70 2.86
N TRP A 50 -9.40 -19.39 2.96
CA TRP A 50 -8.24 -18.59 3.33
C TRP A 50 -8.61 -17.47 4.30
N GLU A 51 -7.62 -17.04 5.06
CA GLU A 51 -7.71 -15.93 6.01
C GLU A 51 -6.49 -15.02 5.81
N ALA A 52 -6.71 -13.71 5.77
CA ALA A 52 -5.61 -12.75 5.71
C ALA A 52 -5.48 -11.99 7.02
N GLU A 53 -4.30 -12.03 7.59
CA GLU A 53 -3.99 -11.23 8.77
C GLU A 53 -3.44 -9.86 8.34
N GLY A 54 -4.31 -8.88 8.32
CA GLY A 54 -4.06 -7.54 7.80
C GLY A 54 -4.83 -7.34 6.52
N GLY A 55 -5.90 -6.58 6.62
CA GLY A 55 -6.80 -6.28 5.52
C GLY A 55 -6.04 -5.73 4.31
N GLY A 56 -6.63 -5.92 3.13
CA GLY A 56 -6.24 -5.23 1.91
C GLY A 56 -6.14 -3.71 2.13
N ASP A 57 -5.78 -2.97 1.10
CA ASP A 57 -5.78 -1.51 1.16
C ASP A 57 -7.20 -1.00 1.49
N PHE A 58 -7.47 -0.79 2.77
CA PHE A 58 -8.76 -0.34 3.28
C PHE A 58 -9.21 0.94 2.58
N PHE A 59 -8.33 1.93 2.49
CA PHE A 59 -8.64 3.21 1.85
C PHE A 59 -8.68 3.15 0.33
N GLY A 60 -8.06 2.16 -0.31
CA GLY A 60 -8.11 1.92 -1.74
C GLY A 60 -9.26 1.02 -2.17
N SER A 61 -10.06 0.48 -1.24
CA SER A 61 -11.24 -0.31 -1.59
C SER A 61 -12.36 0.59 -2.14
N THR A 62 -13.10 0.05 -3.11
CA THR A 62 -14.13 0.83 -3.83
C THR A 62 -15.24 1.32 -2.89
N GLU A 63 -15.72 0.47 -1.99
CA GLU A 63 -16.78 0.79 -1.03
C GLU A 63 -16.37 1.92 -0.09
N ILE A 64 -15.11 1.91 0.39
CA ILE A 64 -14.59 2.97 1.26
C ILE A 64 -14.36 4.26 0.47
N SER A 65 -13.85 4.16 -0.76
CA SER A 65 -13.69 5.32 -1.64
C SER A 65 -15.03 6.03 -1.91
N VAL A 66 -16.11 5.27 -2.17
CA VAL A 66 -17.45 5.82 -2.37
C VAL A 66 -18.00 6.43 -1.08
N ALA A 67 -17.87 5.74 0.06
CA ALA A 67 -18.33 6.26 1.34
C ALA A 67 -17.60 7.54 1.75
N LEU A 68 -16.28 7.61 1.53
CA LEU A 68 -15.49 8.84 1.77
C LEU A 68 -15.89 9.98 0.83
N SER A 69 -16.13 9.67 -0.45
CA SER A 69 -16.58 10.67 -1.41
C SER A 69 -17.97 11.21 -1.05
N LEU A 70 -18.89 10.35 -0.55
CA LEU A 70 -20.19 10.80 -0.03
C LEU A 70 -20.03 11.75 1.16
N LEU A 71 -19.20 11.42 2.13
CA LEU A 71 -18.89 12.30 3.26
C LEU A 71 -18.28 13.63 2.80
N GLN A 72 -17.41 13.60 1.79
CA GLN A 72 -16.76 14.80 1.24
C GLN A 72 -17.77 15.74 0.58
N ILE A 73 -18.70 15.21 -0.23
CA ILE A 73 -19.70 16.05 -0.89
C ILE A 73 -20.78 16.54 0.08
N VAL A 74 -21.07 15.81 1.15
CA VAL A 74 -21.93 16.31 2.24
C VAL A 74 -21.26 17.49 2.94
N ASP A 75 -19.94 17.42 3.21
CA ASP A 75 -19.18 18.53 3.77
C ASP A 75 -19.06 19.70 2.78
N ASN A 76 -18.57 19.44 1.56
CA ASN A 76 -18.43 20.42 0.50
C ASN A 76 -18.79 19.81 -0.88
N PRO A 77 -19.96 20.14 -1.48
CA PRO A 77 -20.40 19.55 -2.73
C PRO A 77 -19.60 20.02 -3.97
N ARG A 78 -18.82 21.11 -3.85
CA ARG A 78 -18.02 21.66 -4.94
C ARG A 78 -16.67 20.94 -5.13
N GLN A 79 -16.56 19.69 -4.67
CA GLN A 79 -15.43 18.82 -4.90
C GLN A 79 -15.72 17.91 -6.10
N ASP A 80 -15.41 18.37 -7.31
CA ASP A 80 -15.77 17.69 -8.57
C ASP A 80 -15.35 16.21 -8.58
N VAL A 81 -14.13 15.89 -8.14
CA VAL A 81 -13.62 14.50 -8.13
C VAL A 81 -14.48 13.60 -7.22
N ALA A 82 -14.82 14.08 -6.02
CA ALA A 82 -15.66 13.34 -5.09
C ALA A 82 -17.08 13.21 -5.62
N LEU A 83 -17.65 14.30 -6.15
CA LEU A 83 -18.99 14.33 -6.71
C LEU A 83 -19.14 13.38 -7.90
N ILE A 84 -18.24 13.44 -8.86
CA ILE A 84 -18.23 12.54 -10.03
C ILE A 84 -18.03 11.08 -9.59
N SER A 85 -17.18 10.83 -8.59
CA SER A 85 -16.99 9.49 -8.05
C SER A 85 -18.26 8.91 -7.45
N VAL A 86 -19.03 9.72 -6.74
CA VAL A 86 -20.32 9.33 -6.16
C VAL A 86 -21.34 9.08 -7.26
N LEU A 87 -21.53 10.01 -8.19
CA LEU A 87 -22.49 9.86 -9.30
C LEU A 87 -22.19 8.62 -10.14
N ARG A 88 -20.91 8.33 -10.40
CA ARG A 88 -20.45 7.17 -11.16
C ARG A 88 -20.55 5.86 -10.39
N SER A 89 -20.70 5.91 -9.06
CA SER A 89 -20.74 4.74 -8.20
C SER A 89 -21.95 3.84 -8.51
N PRO A 90 -21.92 2.58 -8.09
CA PRO A 90 -23.06 1.66 -8.21
C PRO A 90 -24.33 2.14 -7.50
N VAL A 91 -24.21 3.13 -6.61
CA VAL A 91 -25.32 3.70 -5.86
C VAL A 91 -26.21 4.56 -6.76
N TYR A 92 -25.60 5.42 -7.55
CA TYR A 92 -26.36 6.36 -8.41
C TYR A 92 -26.32 5.99 -9.89
N GLY A 93 -25.28 5.28 -10.35
CA GLY A 93 -25.22 4.62 -11.65
C GLY A 93 -25.16 5.56 -12.87
N PHE A 94 -24.75 6.83 -12.71
CA PHE A 94 -24.59 7.73 -13.86
C PHE A 94 -23.59 7.15 -14.86
N SER A 95 -23.94 7.17 -16.16
CA SER A 95 -23.02 6.74 -17.21
C SER A 95 -21.93 7.79 -17.46
N ALA A 96 -20.82 7.39 -18.07
CA ALA A 96 -19.77 8.33 -18.45
C ALA A 96 -20.28 9.36 -19.46
N ASP A 97 -21.16 8.93 -20.38
CA ASP A 97 -21.75 9.79 -21.40
C ASP A 97 -22.68 10.83 -20.76
N ARG A 98 -23.50 10.41 -19.78
CA ARG A 98 -24.38 11.34 -19.05
C ARG A 98 -23.59 12.40 -18.28
N LEU A 99 -22.51 12.03 -17.63
CA LEU A 99 -21.62 12.99 -16.95
C LEU A 99 -20.95 13.95 -17.93
N ALA A 100 -20.58 13.46 -19.12
CA ALA A 100 -20.01 14.29 -20.19
C ALA A 100 -21.05 15.28 -20.76
N GLU A 101 -22.33 14.87 -20.91
CA GLU A 101 -23.42 15.74 -21.32
C GLU A 101 -23.61 16.91 -20.35
N ILE A 102 -23.70 16.63 -19.03
CA ILE A 102 -23.82 17.64 -17.98
C ILE A 102 -22.64 18.62 -18.03
N ARG A 103 -21.42 18.11 -18.15
CA ARG A 103 -20.20 18.95 -18.24
C ARG A 103 -20.20 19.81 -19.51
N SER A 104 -20.60 19.24 -20.66
CA SER A 104 -20.59 19.92 -21.95
C SER A 104 -21.64 21.05 -22.01
N ALA A 105 -22.74 20.90 -21.29
CA ALA A 105 -23.78 21.95 -21.19
C ALA A 105 -23.29 23.18 -20.38
N SER A 106 -22.36 22.99 -19.43
CA SER A 106 -21.86 24.05 -18.55
C SER A 106 -20.34 23.91 -18.33
N PRO A 107 -19.50 24.16 -19.36
CA PRO A 107 -18.07 23.86 -19.33
C PRO A 107 -17.25 24.74 -18.36
N ASP A 108 -17.69 25.96 -18.11
CA ASP A 108 -16.96 27.00 -17.38
C ASP A 108 -17.29 27.06 -15.88
N THR A 109 -18.15 26.15 -15.38
CA THR A 109 -18.58 26.11 -13.97
C THR A 109 -17.97 24.87 -13.25
N ASP A 110 -18.05 24.83 -11.91
CA ASP A 110 -17.80 23.58 -11.19
C ASP A 110 -18.89 22.54 -11.51
N PHE A 111 -18.61 21.25 -11.25
CA PHE A 111 -19.55 20.20 -11.65
C PHE A 111 -20.86 20.24 -10.86
N TYR A 112 -20.83 20.73 -9.63
CA TYR A 112 -22.03 20.89 -8.82
C TYR A 112 -22.97 21.94 -9.42
N ALA A 113 -22.45 23.10 -9.83
CA ALA A 113 -23.23 24.12 -10.51
C ALA A 113 -23.76 23.65 -11.89
N ALA A 114 -22.95 22.84 -12.61
CA ALA A 114 -23.40 22.22 -13.86
C ALA A 114 -24.58 21.25 -13.62
N LEU A 115 -24.53 20.49 -12.52
CA LEU A 115 -25.57 19.55 -12.12
C LEU A 115 -26.85 20.29 -11.67
N GLU A 116 -26.72 21.43 -10.95
CA GLU A 116 -27.85 22.28 -10.57
C GLU A 116 -28.57 22.89 -11.80
N ALA A 117 -27.81 23.17 -12.87
CA ALA A 117 -28.37 23.72 -14.11
C ALA A 117 -28.95 22.63 -15.03
N ASP A 118 -28.74 21.37 -14.72
CA ASP A 118 -29.23 20.25 -15.53
C ASP A 118 -30.70 19.91 -15.19
N ASP A 119 -31.54 19.81 -16.22
CA ASP A 119 -32.98 19.53 -16.08
C ASP A 119 -33.31 18.03 -15.97
N GLY A 120 -32.32 17.14 -15.95
CA GLY A 120 -32.49 15.69 -15.85
C GLY A 120 -33.20 15.28 -14.56
N GLU A 121 -34.06 14.28 -14.64
CA GLU A 121 -34.75 13.73 -13.46
C GLU A 121 -33.76 13.08 -12.48
N ASP A 122 -32.75 12.42 -13.03
CA ASP A 122 -31.65 11.81 -12.29
C ASP A 122 -30.84 12.85 -11.49
N SER A 123 -30.52 13.98 -12.11
CA SER A 123 -29.77 15.07 -11.47
C SER A 123 -30.60 15.72 -10.36
N ARG A 124 -31.91 15.97 -10.60
CA ARG A 124 -32.82 16.54 -9.60
C ARG A 124 -33.02 15.60 -8.41
N ALA A 125 -33.17 14.29 -8.66
CA ALA A 125 -33.32 13.31 -7.59
C ALA A 125 -32.07 13.24 -6.72
N PHE A 126 -30.89 13.21 -7.33
CA PHE A 126 -29.61 13.21 -6.62
C PHE A 126 -29.41 14.49 -5.79
N LEU A 127 -29.68 15.67 -6.36
CA LEU A 127 -29.52 16.93 -5.64
C LEU A 127 -30.47 17.03 -4.43
N ALA A 128 -31.71 16.59 -4.58
CA ALA A 128 -32.68 16.55 -3.48
C ALA A 128 -32.21 15.62 -2.33
N GLU A 129 -31.65 14.45 -2.67
CA GLU A 129 -31.08 13.52 -1.67
C GLU A 129 -29.84 14.09 -1.01
N LEU A 130 -28.93 14.72 -1.78
CA LEU A 130 -27.74 15.37 -1.24
C LEU A 130 -28.09 16.50 -0.28
N ASP A 131 -29.09 17.32 -0.62
CA ASP A 131 -29.57 18.42 0.23
C ASP A 131 -30.16 17.89 1.55
N ASP A 132 -30.92 16.78 1.51
CA ASP A 132 -31.46 16.11 2.69
C ASP A 132 -30.30 15.60 3.61
N LEU A 133 -29.31 14.93 3.03
CA LEU A 133 -28.13 14.47 3.76
C LEU A 133 -27.34 15.64 4.37
N ARG A 134 -27.17 16.73 3.64
CA ARG A 134 -26.47 17.93 4.12
C ARG A 134 -27.22 18.65 5.22
N PHE A 135 -28.53 18.78 5.09
CA PHE A 135 -29.37 19.36 6.13
C PHE A 135 -29.30 18.56 7.42
N GLY A 136 -29.44 17.21 7.34
CA GLY A 136 -29.34 16.31 8.49
C GLY A 136 -27.96 16.30 9.13
N SER A 137 -26.89 16.52 8.35
CA SER A 137 -25.50 16.47 8.84
C SER A 137 -25.17 17.50 9.93
N GLY A 138 -25.97 18.58 10.03
CA GLY A 138 -25.77 19.66 11.00
C GLY A 138 -25.91 19.21 12.46
N ASP A 139 -26.81 18.32 12.73
CA ASP A 139 -27.19 17.87 14.06
C ASP A 139 -26.67 16.46 14.38
N MET A 140 -26.10 15.76 13.40
CA MET A 140 -25.58 14.39 13.54
C MET A 140 -24.11 14.37 13.87
N SER A 141 -23.69 13.40 14.66
CA SER A 141 -22.30 13.04 14.80
C SER A 141 -21.80 12.34 13.52
N SER A 142 -20.48 12.29 13.29
CA SER A 142 -19.90 11.63 12.10
C SER A 142 -20.30 10.16 12.00
N HIS A 143 -20.40 9.48 13.15
CA HIS A 143 -20.88 8.10 13.23
C HIS A 143 -22.36 7.99 12.84
N GLN A 144 -23.22 8.85 13.39
CA GLN A 144 -24.65 8.88 13.05
C GLN A 144 -24.88 9.23 11.59
N LEU A 145 -24.11 10.18 11.04
CA LEU A 145 -24.17 10.57 9.63
C LEU A 145 -23.79 9.40 8.71
N LEU A 146 -22.75 8.63 9.05
CA LEU A 146 -22.37 7.45 8.28
C LEU A 146 -23.50 6.41 8.24
N TRP A 147 -24.12 6.12 9.38
CA TRP A 147 -25.26 5.20 9.41
C TRP A 147 -26.45 5.74 8.64
N HIS A 148 -26.73 7.04 8.73
CA HIS A 148 -27.79 7.68 7.96
C HIS A 148 -27.53 7.57 6.44
N ILE A 149 -26.28 7.80 6.00
CA ILE A 149 -25.87 7.59 4.61
C ILE A 149 -26.06 6.13 4.20
N TYR A 150 -25.59 5.17 5.01
CA TYR A 150 -25.72 3.74 4.70
C TYR A 150 -27.18 3.30 4.52
N ASP A 151 -28.06 3.83 5.35
CA ASP A 151 -29.49 3.51 5.35
C ASP A 151 -30.19 4.13 4.13
N ARG A 152 -29.94 5.42 3.88
CA ARG A 152 -30.56 6.17 2.76
C ARG A 152 -30.12 5.65 1.39
N THR A 153 -28.85 5.35 1.23
CA THR A 153 -28.28 4.92 -0.05
C THR A 153 -28.27 3.40 -0.22
N ASN A 154 -28.69 2.65 0.78
CA ASN A 154 -28.56 1.19 0.83
C ASN A 154 -27.13 0.69 0.52
N LEU A 155 -26.13 1.44 0.97
CA LEU A 155 -24.71 1.19 0.64
C LEU A 155 -24.28 -0.23 1.06
N LEU A 156 -24.68 -0.66 2.26
CA LEU A 156 -24.39 -1.99 2.78
C LEU A 156 -25.01 -3.09 1.91
N GLY A 157 -26.25 -2.91 1.46
CA GLY A 157 -26.93 -3.88 0.59
C GLY A 157 -26.29 -3.98 -0.79
N ILE A 158 -26.02 -2.82 -1.42
CA ILE A 158 -25.42 -2.77 -2.76
C ILE A 158 -24.03 -3.42 -2.78
N PHE A 159 -23.15 -3.02 -1.87
CA PHE A 159 -21.80 -3.61 -1.81
C PHE A 159 -21.80 -5.03 -1.27
N GLY A 160 -22.76 -5.40 -0.42
CA GLY A 160 -22.93 -6.76 0.07
C GLY A 160 -23.36 -7.76 -1.01
N ALA A 161 -24.06 -7.28 -2.06
CA ALA A 161 -24.48 -8.10 -3.20
C ALA A 161 -23.37 -8.31 -4.25
N MET A 162 -22.23 -7.61 -4.12
CA MET A 162 -21.09 -7.74 -5.04
C MET A 162 -20.17 -8.90 -4.68
N GLU A 163 -19.22 -9.20 -5.56
CA GLU A 163 -18.12 -10.13 -5.27
C GLU A 163 -17.39 -9.69 -4.00
N GLU A 164 -17.12 -10.65 -3.09
CA GLU A 164 -16.56 -10.39 -1.74
C GLU A 164 -17.48 -9.51 -0.85
N GLY A 165 -18.79 -9.60 -1.01
CA GLY A 165 -19.76 -8.71 -0.35
C GLY A 165 -19.63 -8.65 1.18
N GLU A 166 -19.38 -9.79 1.85
CA GLU A 166 -19.16 -9.81 3.31
C GLU A 166 -17.92 -8.97 3.72
N ALA A 167 -16.82 -9.05 2.95
CA ALA A 167 -15.63 -8.26 3.22
C ALA A 167 -15.88 -6.77 2.99
N ARG A 168 -16.63 -6.42 1.94
CA ARG A 168 -17.02 -5.02 1.64
C ARG A 168 -17.92 -4.44 2.74
N GLN A 169 -18.92 -5.19 3.19
CA GLN A 169 -19.74 -4.79 4.34
C GLN A 169 -18.88 -4.61 5.60
N GLY A 170 -17.94 -5.52 5.85
CA GLY A 170 -16.99 -5.41 6.95
C GLY A 170 -16.14 -4.14 6.90
N ASN A 171 -15.70 -3.73 5.71
CA ASN A 171 -14.99 -2.47 5.53
C ASN A 171 -15.86 -1.25 5.86
N LEU A 172 -17.12 -1.22 5.41
CA LEU A 172 -18.05 -0.14 5.72
C LEU A 172 -18.37 -0.07 7.21
N LEU A 173 -18.58 -1.22 7.87
CA LEU A 173 -18.80 -1.28 9.32
C LEU A 173 -17.55 -0.82 10.10
N ALA A 174 -16.35 -1.16 9.61
CA ALA A 174 -15.10 -0.69 10.20
C ALA A 174 -14.93 0.83 10.07
N LEU A 175 -15.38 1.44 8.96
CA LEU A 175 -15.38 2.89 8.82
C LEU A 175 -16.32 3.56 9.83
N ALA A 176 -17.51 3.00 10.06
CA ALA A 176 -18.44 3.50 11.07
C ALA A 176 -17.88 3.37 12.49
N GLU A 177 -17.22 2.25 12.80
CA GLU A 177 -16.53 2.06 14.08
C GLU A 177 -15.37 3.04 14.29
N LEU A 178 -14.64 3.36 13.22
CA LEU A 178 -13.58 4.36 13.26
C LEU A 178 -14.12 5.77 13.56
N ALA A 179 -15.29 6.12 13.00
CA ALA A 179 -15.98 7.37 13.33
C ALA A 179 -16.39 7.39 14.80
N ARG A 180 -16.89 6.27 15.34
CA ARG A 180 -17.26 6.14 16.75
C ARG A 180 -16.05 6.31 17.68
N GLN A 181 -14.90 5.73 17.31
CA GLN A 181 -13.66 5.87 18.08
C GLN A 181 -13.13 7.30 18.05
N PHE A 182 -13.18 7.96 16.88
CA PHE A 182 -12.81 9.36 16.73
C PHE A 182 -13.62 10.28 17.66
N GLU A 183 -14.92 10.05 17.75
CA GLU A 183 -15.81 10.80 18.65
C GLU A 183 -15.57 10.45 20.13
N GLY A 184 -15.35 9.17 20.43
CA GLY A 184 -15.01 8.69 21.78
C GLY A 184 -13.72 9.31 22.32
N ALA A 185 -12.80 9.72 21.45
CA ALA A 185 -11.59 10.48 21.77
C ALA A 185 -11.85 11.99 22.00
N GLY A 186 -13.10 12.43 22.00
CA GLY A 186 -13.50 13.83 22.23
C GLY A 186 -13.49 14.73 21.00
N HIS A 187 -13.23 14.18 19.82
CA HIS A 187 -13.23 14.93 18.56
C HIS A 187 -14.64 15.02 17.98
N LYS A 188 -15.00 16.14 17.36
CA LYS A 188 -16.32 16.36 16.76
C LYS A 188 -16.21 17.08 15.42
N GLY A 189 -17.18 16.80 14.54
CA GLY A 189 -17.39 17.49 13.27
C GLY A 189 -16.83 16.72 12.07
N LEU A 190 -17.62 16.72 10.97
CA LEU A 190 -17.34 15.97 9.76
C LEU A 190 -16.01 16.36 9.11
N PHE A 191 -15.72 17.64 8.96
CA PHE A 191 -14.46 18.13 8.41
C PHE A 191 -13.22 17.63 9.17
N ARG A 192 -13.29 17.63 10.51
CA ARG A 192 -12.18 17.09 11.33
C ARG A 192 -12.03 15.59 11.17
N PHE A 193 -13.13 14.87 11.02
CA PHE A 193 -13.10 13.43 10.77
C PHE A 193 -12.48 13.14 9.40
N LEU A 194 -12.86 13.85 8.35
CA LEU A 194 -12.26 13.72 7.02
C LEU A 194 -10.75 14.03 7.03
N THR A 195 -10.35 15.09 7.74
CA THR A 195 -8.93 15.43 7.92
C THR A 195 -8.17 14.32 8.65
N TYR A 196 -8.77 13.73 9.68
CA TYR A 196 -8.18 12.61 10.41
C TYR A 196 -8.00 11.38 9.50
N LEU A 197 -8.99 11.02 8.68
CA LEU A 197 -8.90 9.91 7.73
C LEU A 197 -7.83 10.15 6.65
N THR A 198 -7.72 11.38 6.16
CA THR A 198 -6.67 11.76 5.21
C THR A 198 -5.27 11.55 5.80
N ARG A 199 -5.05 12.00 7.03
CA ARG A 199 -3.77 11.81 7.74
C ARG A 199 -3.48 10.33 8.01
N LEU A 200 -4.48 9.53 8.37
CA LEU A 200 -4.31 8.08 8.53
C LEU A 200 -3.84 7.41 7.23
N ARG A 201 -4.45 7.80 6.12
CA ARG A 201 -4.08 7.30 4.78
C ARG A 201 -2.66 7.70 4.39
N GLU A 202 -2.27 8.95 4.60
CA GLU A 202 -0.95 9.49 4.28
C GLU A 202 0.16 8.85 5.13
N ASN A 203 -0.11 8.58 6.39
CA ASN A 203 0.83 7.92 7.29
C ASN A 203 1.00 6.42 7.05
N GLY A 204 0.34 5.87 6.03
CA GLY A 204 0.43 4.45 5.69
C GLY A 204 -0.14 3.52 6.77
N ASN A 205 -0.94 4.04 7.71
CA ASN A 205 -1.65 3.22 8.68
C ASN A 205 -2.71 2.42 7.92
N THR A 206 -2.37 1.18 7.61
CA THR A 206 -3.34 0.19 7.12
C THR A 206 -4.24 -0.16 8.30
N LEU A 207 -5.42 0.44 8.33
CA LEU A 207 -6.47 -0.05 9.19
C LEU A 207 -6.77 -1.48 8.74
N THR A 208 -6.66 -2.40 9.67
CA THR A 208 -7.10 -3.76 9.46
C THR A 208 -8.54 -3.81 9.95
N PRO A 209 -9.54 -3.76 9.06
CA PRO A 209 -10.90 -4.02 9.49
C PRO A 209 -10.91 -5.43 10.07
N PRO A 210 -11.68 -5.67 11.14
CA PRO A 210 -11.96 -7.03 11.55
C PRO A 210 -12.59 -7.72 10.34
N THR A 211 -11.92 -8.73 9.81
CA THR A 211 -12.46 -9.53 8.71
C THR A 211 -13.70 -10.20 9.25
N PRO A 212 -14.93 -9.86 8.79
CA PRO A 212 -16.12 -10.50 9.29
C PRO A 212 -16.08 -11.98 8.96
N GLY A 213 -16.05 -12.82 9.98
CA GLY A 213 -16.69 -14.09 9.96
C GLY A 213 -16.27 -15.18 8.99
N ARG A 214 -14.95 -15.40 8.75
CA ARG A 214 -14.45 -16.75 8.53
C ARG A 214 -13.53 -17.12 9.67
N THR A 215 -14.10 -17.22 10.85
CA THR A 215 -13.44 -17.69 12.05
C THR A 215 -13.09 -19.17 11.91
N GLY A 216 -11.82 -19.41 11.69
CA GLY A 216 -11.21 -20.71 11.93
C GLY A 216 -11.33 -21.72 10.79
N GLY A 217 -10.22 -21.98 10.11
CA GLY A 217 -10.08 -23.15 9.26
C GLY A 217 -9.46 -22.92 7.89
N GLY A 218 -9.15 -21.69 7.50
CA GLY A 218 -8.55 -21.37 6.21
C GLY A 218 -7.02 -21.30 6.22
N VAL A 219 -6.42 -21.29 5.02
CA VAL A 219 -5.00 -21.00 4.80
C VAL A 219 -4.73 -19.56 5.23
N ARG A 220 -3.79 -19.38 6.15
CA ARG A 220 -3.44 -18.04 6.63
C ARG A 220 -2.45 -17.34 5.71
N ILE A 221 -2.73 -16.08 5.37
CA ILE A 221 -1.83 -15.22 4.59
C ILE A 221 -1.39 -14.08 5.50
N MET A 222 -0.09 -13.98 5.76
CA MET A 222 0.43 -12.94 6.65
C MET A 222 1.84 -12.48 6.26
N SER A 223 2.28 -11.37 6.87
CA SER A 223 3.66 -10.92 6.70
C SER A 223 4.63 -11.72 7.56
N ILE A 224 5.90 -11.82 7.10
CA ILE A 224 6.96 -12.46 7.88
C ILE A 224 7.10 -11.84 9.28
N HIS A 225 6.93 -10.50 9.39
CA HIS A 225 7.02 -9.81 10.68
C HIS A 225 5.95 -10.24 11.67
N LYS A 226 4.71 -10.42 11.21
CA LYS A 226 3.60 -10.87 12.04
C LYS A 226 3.72 -12.33 12.46
N SER A 227 4.44 -13.14 11.69
CA SER A 227 4.68 -14.54 12.02
C SER A 227 5.74 -14.75 13.12
N LYS A 228 6.41 -13.68 13.58
CA LYS A 228 7.43 -13.78 14.62
C LYS A 228 6.81 -14.30 15.93
N GLY A 229 7.37 -15.39 16.45
CA GLY A 229 6.88 -16.06 17.65
C GLY A 229 5.78 -17.10 17.41
N LEU A 230 5.26 -17.20 16.17
CA LEU A 230 4.31 -18.24 15.78
C LEU A 230 5.05 -19.38 15.06
N GLU A 231 4.45 -20.56 15.05
CA GLU A 231 4.92 -21.72 14.31
C GLU A 231 3.77 -22.43 13.64
N PHE A 232 4.03 -23.03 12.46
CA PHE A 232 3.01 -23.64 11.63
C PHE A 232 3.48 -25.00 11.10
N PRO A 233 2.62 -25.99 10.99
CA PRO A 233 2.98 -27.28 10.39
C PRO A 233 3.53 -27.11 8.99
N VAL A 234 2.89 -26.34 8.13
CA VAL A 234 3.28 -26.11 6.74
C VAL A 234 3.45 -24.62 6.45
N VAL A 235 4.60 -24.20 5.95
CA VAL A 235 4.89 -22.82 5.57
C VAL A 235 5.20 -22.74 4.08
N LEU A 236 4.46 -21.88 3.37
CA LEU A 236 4.78 -21.46 2.01
C LEU A 236 5.39 -20.06 2.06
N LEU A 237 6.68 -19.94 1.74
CA LEU A 237 7.36 -18.65 1.65
C LEU A 237 7.38 -18.20 0.19
N CYS A 238 6.61 -17.17 -0.12
CA CYS A 238 6.32 -16.72 -1.48
C CYS A 238 6.82 -15.29 -1.73
N GLY A 239 6.89 -14.90 -3.01
CA GLY A 239 7.30 -13.56 -3.42
C GLY A 239 8.81 -13.30 -3.24
N LEU A 240 9.62 -14.35 -3.17
CA LEU A 240 11.06 -14.25 -2.93
C LEU A 240 11.84 -13.57 -4.06
N ALA A 241 11.31 -13.57 -5.30
CA ALA A 241 11.95 -12.87 -6.43
C ALA A 241 11.76 -11.35 -6.42
N ARG A 242 10.96 -10.81 -5.49
CA ARG A 242 10.79 -9.36 -5.38
C ARG A 242 12.12 -8.68 -5.09
N ARG A 243 12.41 -7.62 -5.85
CA ARG A 243 13.62 -6.83 -5.63
C ARG A 243 13.65 -6.19 -4.24
N LEU A 244 14.83 -6.17 -3.65
CA LEU A 244 15.09 -5.47 -2.40
C LEU A 244 14.91 -3.96 -2.61
N ASN A 245 14.19 -3.31 -1.70
CA ASN A 245 13.95 -1.87 -1.79
C ASN A 245 15.22 -1.10 -1.41
N ARG A 246 15.71 -0.26 -2.32
CA ARG A 246 16.88 0.59 -2.15
C ARG A 246 16.54 2.08 -2.25
N GLU A 247 15.26 2.45 -2.21
CA GLU A 247 14.82 3.85 -2.36
C GLU A 247 15.43 4.77 -1.31
N ASP A 248 15.56 4.31 -0.07
CA ASP A 248 16.16 5.09 1.02
C ASP A 248 17.61 5.51 0.72
N MET A 249 18.33 4.76 -0.10
CA MET A 249 19.71 5.08 -0.52
C MET A 249 19.79 6.18 -1.58
N ASN A 250 18.65 6.50 -2.23
CA ASN A 250 18.55 7.55 -3.24
C ASN A 250 18.29 8.95 -2.66
N ARG A 251 18.00 9.04 -1.37
CA ARG A 251 17.74 10.33 -0.69
C ARG A 251 18.91 11.29 -0.87
N PRO A 252 18.68 12.60 -0.99
CA PRO A 252 19.75 13.60 -1.15
C PRO A 252 20.80 13.55 -0.03
N ILE A 253 20.36 13.29 1.19
CA ILE A 253 21.20 13.17 2.38
C ILE A 253 20.98 11.80 3.01
N LEU A 254 22.05 11.05 3.21
CA LEU A 254 22.05 9.80 3.95
C LEU A 254 22.56 10.04 5.36
N PHE A 255 22.00 9.32 6.32
CA PHE A 255 22.42 9.35 7.71
C PHE A 255 22.70 7.94 8.21
N HIS A 256 23.81 7.81 8.94
CA HIS A 256 24.15 6.57 9.63
C HIS A 256 24.65 6.87 11.04
N PRO A 257 24.15 6.18 12.11
CA PRO A 257 24.47 6.53 13.50
C PRO A 257 25.96 6.57 13.84
N LYS A 258 26.75 5.69 13.20
CA LYS A 258 28.20 5.59 13.45
C LYS A 258 29.06 6.37 12.47
N LEU A 259 28.63 6.52 11.20
CA LEU A 259 29.41 7.16 10.15
C LEU A 259 29.02 8.64 9.93
N GLY A 260 27.91 9.08 10.53
CA GLY A 260 27.41 10.46 10.41
C GLY A 260 26.61 10.69 9.13
N VAL A 261 26.77 11.86 8.54
CA VAL A 261 25.96 12.36 7.43
C VAL A 261 26.69 12.23 6.09
N GLY A 262 26.02 11.68 5.10
CA GLY A 262 26.53 11.53 3.74
C GLY A 262 25.66 12.32 2.73
N PRO A 263 25.89 13.63 2.52
CA PRO A 263 25.18 14.42 1.52
C PRO A 263 25.69 14.09 0.11
N LYS A 264 24.91 14.49 -0.90
CA LYS A 264 25.43 14.65 -2.27
C LYS A 264 26.28 15.92 -2.35
N GLY A 265 27.35 15.90 -3.15
CA GLY A 265 28.06 17.10 -3.56
C GLY A 265 27.21 17.83 -4.59
N LEU A 266 27.20 19.17 -4.53
CA LEU A 266 26.50 20.03 -5.46
C LEU A 266 27.47 21.01 -6.06
N ASP A 267 27.65 20.96 -7.39
CA ASP A 267 28.30 22.02 -8.17
C ASP A 267 27.21 22.99 -8.64
N VAL A 268 27.07 24.09 -7.94
CA VAL A 268 26.00 25.08 -8.21
C VAL A 268 26.19 25.77 -9.56
N GLU A 269 27.45 25.96 -10.00
CA GLU A 269 27.75 26.65 -11.28
C GLU A 269 27.33 25.78 -12.46
N ARG A 270 27.51 24.46 -12.35
CA ARG A 270 27.20 23.51 -13.43
C ARG A 270 25.84 22.82 -13.24
N GLY A 271 25.19 23.02 -12.11
CA GLY A 271 23.92 22.33 -11.78
C GLY A 271 24.05 20.81 -11.65
N ILE A 272 25.23 20.31 -11.23
CA ILE A 272 25.53 18.88 -11.17
C ILE A 272 25.53 18.38 -9.73
N GLU A 273 24.79 17.32 -9.46
CA GLU A 273 24.88 16.54 -8.22
C GLU A 273 25.80 15.34 -8.40
N TYR A 274 26.69 15.09 -7.44
CA TYR A 274 27.61 13.95 -7.47
C TYR A 274 27.77 13.30 -6.09
N PRO A 275 28.06 11.98 -6.02
CA PRO A 275 28.29 11.31 -4.75
C PRO A 275 29.70 11.67 -4.22
N ILE A 276 29.78 12.21 -3.02
CA ILE A 276 31.05 12.39 -2.31
C ILE A 276 31.43 11.13 -1.53
N LEU A 277 32.71 11.01 -1.14
CA LEU A 277 33.25 9.83 -0.47
C LEU A 277 32.46 9.48 0.82
N ALA A 278 32.08 10.47 1.63
CA ALA A 278 31.27 10.26 2.82
C ALA A 278 29.93 9.62 2.50
N ARG A 279 29.25 10.08 1.42
CA ARG A 279 28.00 9.49 0.95
C ARG A 279 28.20 8.05 0.50
N MET A 280 29.25 7.77 -0.26
CA MET A 280 29.53 6.42 -0.75
C MET A 280 29.78 5.44 0.42
N ALA A 281 30.51 5.87 1.44
CA ALA A 281 30.77 5.08 2.63
C ALA A 281 29.49 4.78 3.41
N VAL A 282 28.67 5.81 3.65
CA VAL A 282 27.37 5.67 4.34
C VAL A 282 26.42 4.77 3.54
N ALA A 283 26.29 4.99 2.23
CA ALA A 283 25.43 4.17 1.37
C ALA A 283 25.83 2.70 1.40
N ARG A 284 27.13 2.40 1.28
CA ARG A 284 27.64 1.01 1.32
C ARG A 284 27.40 0.33 2.67
N GLN A 285 27.51 1.08 3.77
CA GLN A 285 27.23 0.54 5.10
C GLN A 285 25.74 0.26 5.28
N LEU A 286 24.88 1.21 4.91
CA LEU A 286 23.41 1.04 4.94
C LEU A 286 22.98 -0.16 4.08
N GLU A 287 23.56 -0.34 2.89
CA GLU A 287 23.27 -1.48 2.03
C GLU A 287 23.64 -2.82 2.71
N ARG A 288 24.80 -2.90 3.34
CA ARG A 288 25.20 -4.10 4.09
C ARG A 288 24.26 -4.41 5.26
N GLU A 289 23.83 -3.38 5.99
CA GLU A 289 22.91 -3.53 7.12
C GLU A 289 21.53 -3.96 6.64
N MET A 290 21.02 -3.38 5.55
CA MET A 290 19.79 -3.80 4.92
C MET A 290 19.84 -5.26 4.48
N MET A 291 20.91 -5.68 3.79
CA MET A 291 21.09 -7.08 3.36
C MET A 291 21.15 -8.03 4.55
N ALA A 292 21.84 -7.66 5.62
CA ALA A 292 21.91 -8.45 6.85
C ALA A 292 20.53 -8.57 7.52
N GLU A 293 19.71 -7.52 7.48
CA GLU A 293 18.36 -7.57 8.03
C GLU A 293 17.42 -8.44 7.18
N GLU A 294 17.49 -8.35 5.86
CA GLU A 294 16.71 -9.24 4.98
C GLU A 294 17.09 -10.71 5.15
N LEU A 295 18.39 -11.00 5.40
CA LEU A 295 18.84 -12.35 5.70
C LEU A 295 18.30 -12.85 7.04
N ARG A 296 18.25 -12.00 8.08
CA ARG A 296 17.61 -12.34 9.36
C ARG A 296 16.11 -12.59 9.19
N LEU A 297 15.43 -11.80 8.37
CA LEU A 297 14.01 -12.00 8.06
C LEU A 297 13.77 -13.32 7.33
N LEU A 298 14.64 -13.66 6.37
CA LEU A 298 14.59 -14.97 5.71
C LEU A 298 14.75 -16.11 6.72
N TYR A 299 15.74 -16.01 7.61
CA TYR A 299 15.94 -16.98 8.67
C TYR A 299 14.70 -17.13 9.57
N VAL A 300 14.12 -16.00 10.01
CA VAL A 300 12.88 -16.01 10.80
C VAL A 300 11.77 -16.71 10.05
N ALA A 301 11.56 -16.38 8.76
CA ALA A 301 10.52 -17.00 7.96
C ALA A 301 10.69 -18.52 7.80
N MET A 302 11.90 -18.96 7.50
CA MET A 302 12.21 -20.39 7.32
C MET A 302 12.02 -21.19 8.60
N THR A 303 12.34 -20.61 9.77
CA THR A 303 12.20 -21.26 11.08
C THR A 303 10.75 -21.28 11.61
N ARG A 304 9.77 -20.78 10.84
CA ARG A 304 8.35 -20.90 11.22
C ARG A 304 7.73 -22.25 10.89
N ALA A 305 8.34 -23.00 9.98
CA ALA A 305 7.88 -24.33 9.59
C ALA A 305 8.28 -25.38 10.62
N LYS A 306 7.31 -26.16 11.09
CA LYS A 306 7.53 -27.33 11.94
C LYS A 306 7.88 -28.56 11.14
N GLU A 307 7.16 -28.81 10.07
CA GLU A 307 7.21 -30.08 9.33
C GLU A 307 7.54 -29.90 7.85
N LYS A 308 6.93 -28.91 7.17
CA LYS A 308 7.17 -28.69 5.74
C LYS A 308 7.37 -27.21 5.42
N LEU A 309 8.51 -26.92 4.79
CA LEU A 309 8.83 -25.61 4.23
C LEU A 309 8.81 -25.67 2.71
N ILE A 310 8.04 -24.78 2.09
CA ILE A 310 7.97 -24.64 0.62
C ILE A 310 8.45 -23.24 0.26
N LEU A 311 9.50 -23.15 -0.55
CA LEU A 311 10.06 -21.90 -1.05
C LEU A 311 9.67 -21.72 -2.50
N SER A 312 9.00 -20.62 -2.83
CA SER A 312 8.57 -20.32 -4.20
C SER A 312 9.31 -19.12 -4.77
N VAL A 313 10.03 -19.32 -5.87
CA VAL A 313 10.76 -18.26 -6.57
C VAL A 313 10.29 -18.22 -8.01
N ALA A 314 9.73 -17.08 -8.45
CA ALA A 314 9.30 -16.85 -9.83
C ALA A 314 10.27 -15.90 -10.51
N LEU A 315 11.02 -16.36 -11.52
CA LEU A 315 11.95 -15.55 -12.29
C LEU A 315 11.30 -15.06 -13.57
N THR A 316 11.30 -13.75 -13.80
CA THR A 316 10.76 -13.14 -15.03
C THR A 316 11.76 -13.18 -16.18
N GLY A 317 13.06 -13.16 -15.91
CA GLY A 317 14.16 -13.28 -16.88
C GLY A 317 14.50 -14.71 -17.29
N GLY A 318 13.85 -15.72 -16.68
CA GLY A 318 13.96 -17.13 -17.04
C GLY A 318 15.40 -17.67 -16.99
N GLY A 319 15.82 -18.33 -18.09
CA GLY A 319 17.10 -19.00 -18.20
C GLY A 319 18.33 -18.08 -18.02
N LYS A 320 18.26 -16.81 -18.48
CA LYS A 320 19.38 -15.87 -18.38
C LYS A 320 19.71 -15.49 -16.92
N ASP A 321 18.68 -15.33 -16.09
CA ASP A 321 18.88 -15.05 -14.66
C ASP A 321 19.49 -16.27 -13.97
N LEU A 322 19.05 -17.47 -14.31
CA LEU A 322 19.60 -18.71 -13.79
C LEU A 322 21.03 -18.96 -14.28
N GLU A 323 21.33 -18.71 -15.56
CA GLU A 323 22.67 -18.83 -16.14
C GLU A 323 23.70 -17.98 -15.38
N LYS A 324 23.34 -16.71 -15.13
CA LYS A 324 24.18 -15.80 -14.35
C LYS A 324 24.40 -16.32 -12.92
N LEU A 325 23.33 -16.73 -12.23
CA LEU A 325 23.44 -17.28 -10.88
C LEU A 325 24.25 -18.58 -10.82
N ALA A 326 24.16 -19.40 -11.85
CA ALA A 326 24.95 -20.63 -11.95
C ALA A 326 26.44 -20.34 -12.10
N GLY A 327 26.81 -19.31 -12.90
CA GLY A 327 28.20 -18.86 -13.02
C GLY A 327 28.78 -18.28 -11.73
N ASP A 328 27.94 -17.68 -10.91
CA ASP A 328 28.33 -17.10 -9.62
C ASP A 328 28.18 -18.09 -8.45
N SER A 329 27.66 -19.29 -8.69
CA SER A 329 27.40 -20.28 -7.63
C SER A 329 28.66 -20.98 -7.16
N GLY A 330 28.70 -21.28 -5.87
CA GLY A 330 29.81 -21.98 -5.22
C GLY A 330 29.51 -22.33 -3.76
N TYR A 331 30.32 -23.17 -3.14
CA TYR A 331 30.17 -23.50 -1.72
C TYR A 331 31.50 -23.46 -1.01
N PRO A 332 31.66 -22.66 0.06
CA PRO A 332 30.71 -21.68 0.57
C PRO A 332 30.45 -20.55 -0.45
N VAL A 333 29.26 -19.95 -0.41
CA VAL A 333 28.93 -18.82 -1.30
C VAL A 333 29.79 -17.61 -0.94
N ASP A 334 30.42 -16.96 -1.95
CA ASP A 334 31.21 -15.76 -1.73
C ASP A 334 30.32 -14.62 -1.18
N PRO A 335 30.73 -13.96 -0.09
CA PRO A 335 30.01 -12.80 0.45
C PRO A 335 29.77 -11.68 -0.57
N GLN A 336 30.67 -11.49 -1.55
CA GLN A 336 30.49 -10.48 -2.60
C GLN A 336 29.34 -10.84 -3.55
N VAL A 337 29.18 -12.12 -3.87
CA VAL A 337 28.04 -12.62 -4.66
C VAL A 337 26.73 -12.40 -3.91
N LEU A 338 26.71 -12.69 -2.60
CA LEU A 338 25.51 -12.45 -1.77
C LEU A 338 25.12 -10.96 -1.75
N LEU A 339 26.09 -10.05 -1.63
CA LEU A 339 25.85 -8.61 -1.64
C LEU A 339 25.41 -8.09 -3.02
N ALA A 340 25.78 -8.77 -4.10
CA ALA A 340 25.38 -8.42 -5.46
C ALA A 340 23.96 -8.85 -5.80
N CYS A 341 23.36 -9.75 -5.02
CA CYS A 341 22.00 -10.22 -5.21
C CYS A 341 20.97 -9.11 -5.07
N GLN A 342 19.95 -9.16 -5.90
CA GLN A 342 18.88 -8.17 -5.94
C GLN A 342 17.59 -8.62 -5.25
N SER A 343 17.49 -9.90 -4.90
CA SER A 343 16.33 -10.48 -4.23
C SER A 343 16.74 -11.62 -3.30
N VAL A 344 15.90 -11.87 -2.31
CA VAL A 344 16.05 -13.01 -1.39
C VAL A 344 16.00 -14.35 -2.13
N GLY A 345 15.22 -14.44 -3.22
CA GLY A 345 15.12 -15.62 -4.06
C GLY A 345 16.44 -15.99 -4.72
N GLN A 346 17.29 -15.01 -5.06
CA GLN A 346 18.62 -15.29 -5.61
C GLN A 346 19.51 -16.00 -4.59
N TRP A 347 19.44 -15.66 -3.30
CA TRP A 347 20.19 -16.40 -2.25
C TRP A 347 19.76 -17.86 -2.15
N VAL A 348 18.43 -18.08 -2.19
CA VAL A 348 17.86 -19.44 -2.19
C VAL A 348 18.32 -20.24 -3.42
N LEU A 349 18.30 -19.61 -4.60
CA LEU A 349 18.69 -20.26 -5.86
C LEU A 349 20.20 -20.55 -5.91
N LEU A 350 21.06 -19.66 -5.43
CA LEU A 350 22.51 -19.92 -5.32
C LEU A 350 22.79 -21.19 -4.50
N HIS A 351 22.12 -21.35 -3.36
CA HIS A 351 22.24 -22.56 -2.56
C HIS A 351 21.60 -23.77 -3.25
N ALA A 352 20.42 -23.61 -3.86
CA ALA A 352 19.72 -24.68 -4.57
C ALA A 352 20.57 -25.24 -5.71
N LEU A 353 21.22 -24.38 -6.50
CA LEU A 353 22.06 -24.80 -7.64
C LEU A 353 23.23 -25.73 -7.23
N CYS A 354 23.76 -25.54 -6.03
CA CYS A 354 24.84 -26.39 -5.50
C CYS A 354 24.37 -27.75 -4.98
N ARG A 355 23.04 -27.99 -4.89
CA ARG A 355 22.52 -29.24 -4.32
C ARG A 355 22.50 -30.38 -5.33
N PRO A 356 22.71 -31.64 -4.90
CA PRO A 356 22.64 -32.81 -5.78
C PRO A 356 21.30 -32.90 -6.53
N GLU A 357 20.19 -32.55 -5.86
CA GLU A 357 18.83 -32.67 -6.37
C GLU A 357 18.48 -31.63 -7.46
N ALA A 358 19.31 -30.59 -7.65
CA ALA A 358 19.05 -29.49 -8.56
C ALA A 358 19.33 -29.80 -10.05
N GLY A 359 19.36 -31.04 -10.48
CA GLY A 359 19.65 -31.40 -11.87
C GLY A 359 18.77 -30.72 -12.91
N ALA A 360 17.46 -30.60 -12.65
CA ALA A 360 16.54 -29.90 -13.54
C ALA A 360 16.83 -28.39 -13.60
N LEU A 361 17.15 -27.77 -12.45
CA LEU A 361 17.47 -26.36 -12.35
C LEU A 361 18.78 -26.03 -13.09
N ARG A 362 19.82 -26.84 -12.93
CA ARG A 362 21.09 -26.69 -13.66
C ARG A 362 20.93 -26.83 -15.16
N ARG A 363 20.13 -27.80 -15.64
CA ARG A 363 19.81 -27.91 -17.07
C ARG A 363 19.10 -26.67 -17.60
N ALA A 364 18.17 -26.10 -16.83
CA ALA A 364 17.50 -24.87 -17.20
C ALA A 364 18.45 -23.64 -17.20
N ALA A 365 19.48 -23.65 -16.37
CA ALA A 365 20.55 -22.66 -16.36
C ALA A 365 21.55 -22.81 -17.52
N GLY A 366 21.58 -23.95 -18.21
CA GLY A 366 22.51 -24.21 -19.31
C GLY A 366 23.98 -24.32 -18.90
N GLN A 367 24.27 -24.44 -17.60
CA GLN A 367 25.63 -24.49 -17.05
C GLN A 367 25.80 -25.65 -16.06
N GLU A 368 27.01 -26.20 -16.05
CA GLU A 368 27.41 -27.16 -15.03
C GLU A 368 27.86 -26.39 -13.77
N VAL A 369 27.22 -26.71 -12.64
CA VAL A 369 27.60 -26.21 -11.32
C VAL A 369 28.21 -27.36 -10.52
N ALA A 370 29.37 -27.11 -9.95
CA ALA A 370 30.03 -28.09 -9.09
C ALA A 370 29.17 -28.37 -7.84
N VAL A 371 28.87 -29.64 -7.62
CA VAL A 371 28.21 -30.08 -6.39
C VAL A 371 29.32 -30.31 -5.35
N PRO A 372 29.32 -29.59 -4.22
CA PRO A 372 30.35 -29.73 -3.21
C PRO A 372 30.26 -31.08 -2.50
N ASP A 373 31.39 -31.65 -2.18
CA ASP A 373 31.49 -32.83 -1.31
C ASP A 373 31.42 -32.41 0.17
N ALA A 374 30.26 -31.82 0.54
CA ALA A 374 30.01 -31.33 1.87
C ALA A 374 28.57 -31.64 2.29
N PRO A 375 28.29 -31.83 3.58
CA PRO A 375 26.95 -32.09 4.06
C PRO A 375 26.08 -30.81 3.91
N LEU A 376 25.19 -30.80 2.92
CA LEU A 376 24.26 -29.68 2.64
C LEU A 376 22.95 -29.75 3.44
N GLY A 377 22.88 -30.63 4.45
CA GLY A 377 21.65 -30.87 5.23
C GLY A 377 20.66 -31.83 4.54
N PRO A 378 19.40 -31.87 4.96
CA PRO A 378 18.40 -32.78 4.42
C PRO A 378 18.18 -32.56 2.90
N ALA A 379 17.78 -33.62 2.20
CA ALA A 379 17.46 -33.55 0.77
C ALA A 379 16.32 -32.58 0.48
N TRP A 380 16.40 -31.87 -0.65
CA TRP A 380 15.35 -30.96 -1.13
C TRP A 380 14.59 -31.58 -2.29
N ASP A 381 13.26 -31.40 -2.30
CA ASP A 381 12.45 -31.61 -3.50
C ASP A 381 12.48 -30.33 -4.33
N ILE A 382 13.29 -30.30 -5.40
CA ILE A 382 13.47 -29.12 -6.26
C ILE A 382 12.70 -29.34 -7.55
N ARG A 383 11.64 -28.58 -7.74
CA ARG A 383 10.80 -28.60 -8.94
C ARG A 383 11.02 -27.35 -9.76
N PHE A 384 11.44 -27.50 -11.00
CA PHE A 384 11.48 -26.43 -11.98
C PHE A 384 10.24 -26.52 -12.87
N VAL A 385 9.47 -25.43 -12.92
CA VAL A 385 8.25 -25.33 -13.71
C VAL A 385 8.40 -24.19 -14.69
N ASP A 386 8.23 -24.49 -15.99
CA ASP A 386 8.16 -23.46 -17.01
C ASP A 386 6.83 -22.69 -16.87
N GLY A 387 6.94 -21.35 -16.74
CA GLY A 387 5.77 -20.48 -16.59
C GLY A 387 4.79 -20.55 -17.77
N THR A 388 5.26 -20.90 -18.97
CA THR A 388 4.41 -21.10 -20.14
C THR A 388 3.46 -22.28 -19.98
N ALA A 389 3.88 -23.31 -19.23
CA ALA A 389 3.04 -24.48 -18.92
C ALA A 389 1.91 -24.14 -17.92
N LEU A 390 2.05 -23.06 -17.15
CA LEU A 390 1.04 -22.60 -16.19
C LEU A 390 -0.04 -21.72 -16.83
N THR A 391 0.21 -21.20 -18.01
CA THR A 391 -0.69 -20.28 -18.73
C THR A 391 -1.70 -21.07 -19.57
N GLN A 392 -2.54 -21.91 -18.97
CA GLN A 392 -3.64 -22.60 -19.69
C GLN A 392 -4.91 -21.74 -19.83
N ALA A 393 -4.97 -20.56 -19.24
CA ALA A 393 -5.98 -19.57 -19.56
C ALA A 393 -5.27 -18.37 -20.22
N PRO A 394 -5.72 -17.91 -21.40
CA PRO A 394 -5.25 -16.64 -21.89
C PRO A 394 -5.51 -15.61 -20.78
N PRO A 395 -4.56 -14.67 -20.52
CA PRO A 395 -4.89 -13.56 -19.67
C PRO A 395 -6.19 -12.99 -20.24
N ARG A 396 -7.24 -12.86 -19.43
CA ARG A 396 -8.30 -11.93 -19.75
C ARG A 396 -7.61 -10.58 -19.84
N ARG A 397 -7.03 -10.32 -21.00
CA ARG A 397 -6.70 -8.98 -21.41
C ARG A 397 -8.02 -8.25 -21.24
N TRP A 398 -8.05 -7.35 -20.30
CA TRP A 398 -9.03 -6.29 -20.31
C TRP A 398 -8.72 -5.54 -21.61
N MET A 399 -9.23 -6.09 -22.72
CA MET A 399 -9.34 -5.32 -23.92
C MET A 399 -10.40 -4.28 -23.55
N ALA A 400 -9.95 -3.07 -23.24
CA ALA A 400 -10.78 -1.94 -23.55
C ALA A 400 -11.33 -2.26 -24.96
N PRO A 401 -12.65 -2.21 -25.19
CA PRO A 401 -13.18 -2.36 -26.53
C PRO A 401 -12.28 -1.51 -27.41
N GLU A 402 -11.66 -2.12 -28.43
CA GLU A 402 -11.01 -1.37 -29.48
C GLU A 402 -12.12 -0.46 -30.01
N ARG A 403 -12.25 0.72 -29.42
CA ARG A 403 -12.83 1.83 -30.13
C ARG A 403 -11.86 2.03 -31.28
N GLU A 404 -12.30 1.70 -32.49
CA GLU A 404 -11.73 2.33 -33.65
C GLU A 404 -11.66 3.80 -33.29
N ILE A 405 -10.46 4.28 -33.09
CA ILE A 405 -10.21 5.72 -32.98
C ILE A 405 -10.53 6.16 -34.41
N GLU A 406 -11.82 6.56 -34.64
CA GLU A 406 -12.09 7.41 -35.78
C GLU A 406 -11.09 8.56 -35.63
N GLU A 407 -10.14 8.60 -36.56
CA GLU A 407 -9.25 9.74 -36.71
C GLU A 407 -10.17 10.94 -36.84
N ASN A 408 -10.40 11.67 -35.75
CA ASN A 408 -11.11 12.91 -35.79
C ASN A 408 -10.25 13.85 -36.65
N GLU A 409 -10.70 14.10 -37.87
CA GLU A 409 -10.15 15.12 -38.77
C GLU A 409 -10.23 16.53 -38.18
N ASP A 410 -10.90 16.72 -37.06
CA ASP A 410 -10.90 17.96 -36.29
C ASP A 410 -9.60 18.01 -35.45
N GLY A 411 -8.68 18.83 -35.88
CA GLY A 411 -7.38 19.09 -35.26
C GLY A 411 -7.50 19.61 -33.83
N THR A 412 -7.99 18.76 -32.92
CA THR A 412 -8.09 19.04 -31.49
C THR A 412 -6.66 19.21 -30.94
N ASP A 413 -6.32 20.41 -30.51
CA ASP A 413 -5.02 20.71 -29.90
C ASP A 413 -4.85 19.95 -28.58
N LEU A 414 -4.33 18.74 -28.68
CA LEU A 414 -4.00 17.88 -27.50
C LEU A 414 -3.05 18.61 -26.53
N THR A 415 -2.25 19.56 -27.01
CA THR A 415 -1.35 20.35 -26.18
C THR A 415 -2.11 21.29 -25.26
N GLY A 416 -3.24 21.83 -25.70
CA GLY A 416 -4.16 22.64 -24.88
C GLY A 416 -4.83 21.80 -23.80
N LEU A 417 -5.28 20.57 -24.14
CA LEU A 417 -5.89 19.65 -23.19
C LEU A 417 -4.92 19.16 -22.11
N LEU A 418 -3.64 18.92 -22.47
CA LEU A 418 -2.61 18.50 -21.51
C LEU A 418 -2.14 19.64 -20.58
N ARG A 419 -2.40 20.91 -20.93
CA ARG A 419 -2.11 22.09 -20.10
C ARG A 419 -3.29 22.53 -19.25
N TRP A 420 -4.42 21.85 -19.36
CA TRP A 420 -5.61 22.21 -18.58
C TRP A 420 -5.32 22.13 -17.09
N THR A 421 -5.60 23.22 -16.37
CA THR A 421 -5.46 23.30 -14.92
C THR A 421 -6.86 23.42 -14.34
N TYR A 422 -7.18 22.62 -13.32
CA TYR A 422 -8.48 22.64 -12.67
C TYR A 422 -8.83 24.04 -12.11
N PRO A 423 -9.86 24.73 -12.63
CA PRO A 423 -10.10 26.14 -12.30
C PRO A 423 -10.61 26.36 -10.86
N HIS A 424 -11.22 25.34 -10.24
CA HIS A 424 -11.82 25.43 -8.91
C HIS A 424 -10.94 24.78 -7.81
N GLY A 425 -9.64 24.61 -8.04
CA GLY A 425 -8.71 23.97 -7.10
C GLY A 425 -8.67 24.63 -5.71
N ALA A 426 -8.87 25.93 -5.63
CA ALA A 426 -8.92 26.66 -4.36
C ALA A 426 -10.17 26.30 -3.53
N GLU A 427 -11.29 25.97 -4.17
CA GLU A 427 -12.56 25.68 -3.50
C GLU A 427 -12.55 24.31 -2.81
N VAL A 428 -11.78 23.36 -3.33
CA VAL A 428 -11.66 22.00 -2.77
C VAL A 428 -11.12 22.02 -1.33
N ALA A 429 -10.30 23.00 -1.00
CA ALA A 429 -9.68 23.12 0.33
C ALA A 429 -10.54 23.93 1.33
N ILE A 430 -11.64 24.52 0.89
CA ILE A 430 -12.50 25.36 1.74
C ILE A 430 -13.42 24.45 2.56
N PRO A 431 -13.36 24.50 3.90
CA PRO A 431 -14.30 23.75 4.74
C PRO A 431 -15.70 24.39 4.65
N SER A 432 -16.75 23.58 4.59
CA SER A 432 -18.14 24.03 4.55
C SER A 432 -18.59 24.76 5.81
N LYS A 433 -17.95 24.45 6.95
CA LYS A 433 -18.23 25.06 8.26
C LYS A 433 -16.93 25.42 8.98
N LEU A 434 -16.82 26.67 9.43
CA LEU A 434 -15.76 27.16 10.29
C LEU A 434 -16.34 27.58 11.65
N THR A 435 -15.69 27.21 12.73
CA THR A 435 -16.04 27.74 14.05
C THR A 435 -15.54 29.17 14.18
N ALA A 436 -16.23 29.98 15.00
CA ALA A 436 -15.81 31.37 15.28
C ALA A 436 -14.38 31.47 15.82
N THR A 437 -13.92 30.42 16.54
CA THR A 437 -12.55 30.34 17.07
C THR A 437 -11.52 30.10 15.97
N GLN A 438 -11.87 29.32 14.96
CA GLN A 438 -10.98 29.07 13.80
C GLN A 438 -10.85 30.29 12.89
N LEU A 439 -11.93 31.06 12.76
CA LEU A 439 -11.90 32.33 12.06
C LEU A 439 -11.07 33.38 12.78
N LYS A 440 -11.20 33.49 14.11
CA LYS A 440 -10.40 34.41 14.92
C LYS A 440 -8.90 34.05 14.91
N GLY A 441 -8.54 32.78 15.00
CA GLY A 441 -7.15 32.35 14.97
C GLY A 441 -6.42 32.69 13.68
N ARG A 442 -7.09 32.50 12.53
CA ARG A 442 -6.49 32.85 11.22
C ARG A 442 -6.29 34.34 11.05
N ALA A 443 -7.27 35.15 11.43
CA ALA A 443 -7.14 36.61 11.35
C ALA A 443 -6.04 37.17 12.26
N LEU A 444 -5.90 36.64 13.48
CA LEU A 444 -4.85 37.03 14.41
C LEU A 444 -3.45 36.61 13.97
N ASP A 445 -3.33 35.43 13.32
CA ASP A 445 -2.06 34.94 12.81
C ASP A 445 -1.63 35.73 11.55
N GLU A 446 -2.56 36.14 10.70
CA GLU A 446 -2.30 36.97 9.52
C GLU A 446 -1.93 38.40 9.92
N GLU A 447 -2.66 39.03 10.85
CA GLU A 447 -2.30 40.35 11.41
C GLU A 447 -0.95 40.35 12.14
N ALA A 448 -0.66 39.32 12.94
CA ALA A 448 0.62 39.15 13.59
C ALA A 448 1.79 38.90 12.60
N ALA A 449 1.51 38.27 11.45
CA ALA A 449 2.49 38.03 10.39
C ALA A 449 2.76 39.29 9.55
N GLU A 450 1.79 40.19 9.42
CA GLU A 450 1.95 41.47 8.70
C GLU A 450 2.63 42.53 9.53
N GLU A 451 2.38 42.59 10.87
CA GLU A 451 3.00 43.54 11.77
C GLU A 451 4.41 43.15 12.23
N ALA A 452 4.83 41.91 12.14
CA ALA A 452 6.17 41.50 12.50
C ALA A 452 7.17 41.94 11.42
N PRO A 453 8.10 42.87 11.73
CA PRO A 453 9.17 43.20 10.79
C PRO A 453 9.96 41.95 10.52
N ARG A 454 9.99 41.49 9.25
CA ARG A 454 10.79 40.34 8.83
C ARG A 454 12.24 40.57 9.23
N PRO A 455 12.79 39.88 10.23
CA PRO A 455 14.20 40.06 10.56
C PRO A 455 15.00 39.56 9.36
N SER A 456 15.70 40.46 8.69
CA SER A 456 16.77 40.12 7.79
C SER A 456 17.88 39.46 8.62
N ARG A 457 17.78 38.17 8.87
CA ARG A 457 18.88 37.42 9.49
C ARG A 457 19.94 37.19 8.44
N PRO A 458 21.14 37.74 8.60
CA PRO A 458 22.28 37.26 7.88
C PRO A 458 22.46 35.78 8.29
N LEU A 459 22.62 34.89 7.29
CA LEU A 459 22.99 33.50 7.50
C LEU A 459 24.42 33.46 8.09
N SER A 460 24.55 33.71 9.40
CA SER A 460 25.78 33.40 10.13
C SER A 460 25.64 31.95 10.64
N PHE A 461 26.46 31.06 10.12
CA PHE A 461 26.66 29.72 10.66
C PHE A 461 27.43 29.81 12.00
N GLY A 462 26.88 30.54 12.99
CA GLY A 462 27.35 30.52 14.35
C GLY A 462 26.90 29.21 15.03
N ARG A 463 27.75 28.63 15.85
CA ARG A 463 27.37 27.51 16.73
C ARG A 463 26.06 27.82 17.44
N PRO A 464 25.09 26.88 17.47
CA PRO A 464 23.86 27.10 18.23
C PRO A 464 24.16 27.49 19.67
N ARG A 465 23.42 28.45 20.22
CA ARG A 465 23.62 28.99 21.58
C ARG A 465 23.68 27.96 22.71
N PHE A 466 23.06 26.79 22.52
CA PHE A 466 23.09 25.68 23.46
C PHE A 466 24.42 24.90 23.47
N ALA A 467 25.27 25.10 22.47
CA ALA A 467 26.58 24.45 22.33
C ALA A 467 27.74 25.38 22.84
N ALA A 468 27.41 26.57 23.32
CA ALA A 468 28.38 27.48 23.97
C ALA A 468 28.39 27.16 25.48
N GLU A 469 29.51 26.70 25.99
CA GLU A 469 29.72 26.21 27.37
C GLU A 469 29.51 27.24 28.48
N GLU A 470 29.17 28.51 28.21
CA GLU A 470 29.16 29.58 29.20
C GLU A 470 27.78 30.08 29.69
N LEU A 471 26.67 29.49 29.25
CA LEU A 471 25.34 29.89 29.72
C LEU A 471 24.60 28.69 30.30
N GLY A 472 24.67 28.54 31.59
CA GLY A 472 23.87 27.57 32.34
C GLY A 472 22.38 27.79 32.09
N LEU A 473 21.76 26.87 31.33
CA LEU A 473 20.32 26.87 31.11
C LEU A 473 19.60 26.69 32.45
N THR A 474 18.59 27.53 32.73
CA THR A 474 17.69 27.34 33.88
C THR A 474 16.92 26.02 33.72
N ALA A 475 16.42 25.44 34.83
CA ALA A 475 15.66 24.20 34.82
C ALA A 475 14.44 24.25 33.85
N ALA A 476 13.79 25.41 33.75
CA ALA A 476 12.68 25.65 32.83
C ALA A 476 13.12 25.62 31.34
N GLN A 477 14.27 26.21 31.04
CA GLN A 477 14.83 26.23 29.68
C GLN A 477 15.34 24.84 29.24
N ARG A 478 15.78 23.98 30.17
CA ARG A 478 16.12 22.58 29.90
C ARG A 478 14.87 21.74 29.59
N GLY A 479 13.77 22.01 30.29
CA GLY A 479 12.49 21.35 30.02
C GLY A 479 11.93 21.67 28.62
N THR A 480 12.04 22.92 28.18
CA THR A 480 11.58 23.36 26.84
C THR A 480 12.49 22.86 25.71
N ALA A 481 13.76 22.60 25.98
CA ALA A 481 14.70 22.08 24.99
C ALA A 481 14.61 20.54 24.78
N LEU A 482 13.92 19.84 25.68
CA LEU A 482 13.71 18.41 25.66
C LEU A 482 12.32 18.00 25.10
N HIS A 483 11.43 18.95 24.88
CA HIS A 483 10.14 18.81 24.18
C HIS A 483 10.25 19.33 22.74
#